data_d0aa818aa035651949e501e879af9f83
#
_entry.id   d0aa818aa035651949e501e879af9f83
#
_cell.length_a   1.000
_cell.length_b   1.000
_cell.length_c   1.000
_cell.angle_alpha   90.00
_cell.angle_beta   90.00
_cell.angle_gamma   90.00
#
_symmetry.space_group_name_H-M   'P 1'
#
loop_
_entity.id
_entity.type
_entity.pdbx_description
1 polymer ?
#
loop_
_entity_poly.entity_id
_entity_poly.type
_entity_poly.pdbx_seq_one_letter_code
_entity_poly.pdbx_strand_id
1 'polypeptide(L)'
;PFSYDKRRPLALRLGAARTQGGVVRQPLSFDAGHGSKAGFWTHPDGSGPWPVVLFSPGSDGTARSQLPDADRLAARGIASLTLDPPARLTTCHAQADLRTYVAYVVGRRRALDVLGKLPDADTHRVAAVGFSFGAAVTAALAGVDHRLRGAVIQSGRAHLSAPLGAYCRSAAYRRAFGAVDPVKYISRAAGTTFLFQNGRADPISPQADVDALVRAAKGPKEQRWYDAPHELDAQARDDSDAWLARLLA
;
A
#
# COMPACT_ATOMS: atom_id res chain seq x y z
N PRO A 1 11.40 -8.34 11.19
CA PRO A 1 10.09 -8.98 11.36
C PRO A 1 9.39 -9.28 10.02
N PHE A 2 9.75 -8.59 8.91
CA PHE A 2 9.09 -8.73 7.61
C PHE A 2 9.77 -9.72 6.65
N SER A 3 10.63 -10.62 7.13
CA SER A 3 11.23 -11.68 6.33
C SER A 3 10.23 -12.79 6.03
N TYR A 4 10.37 -13.45 4.88
CA TYR A 4 9.57 -14.61 4.49
C TYR A 4 10.42 -15.58 3.67
N ASP A 5 10.03 -16.84 3.58
CA ASP A 5 10.68 -17.83 2.72
C ASP A 5 10.27 -17.58 1.25
N LYS A 6 11.23 -17.12 0.44
CA LYS A 6 11.04 -16.88 -1.00
C LYS A 6 10.82 -18.16 -1.80
N ARG A 7 11.22 -19.33 -1.28
CA ARG A 7 11.06 -20.64 -1.93
C ARG A 7 9.64 -21.17 -1.77
N ARG A 8 8.88 -20.67 -0.78
CA ARG A 8 7.48 -21.07 -0.56
C ARG A 8 6.65 -20.73 -1.81
N PRO A 9 5.97 -21.73 -2.43
CA PRO A 9 5.17 -21.50 -3.63
C PRO A 9 4.16 -20.38 -3.46
N LEU A 10 3.94 -19.60 -4.51
CA LEU A 10 2.92 -18.55 -4.52
C LEU A 10 1.51 -19.14 -4.62
N ALA A 11 1.37 -20.34 -5.16
CA ALA A 11 0.07 -20.98 -5.42
C ALA A 11 -0.92 -20.00 -6.11
N LEU A 12 -0.40 -19.20 -7.06
CA LEU A 12 -1.19 -18.21 -7.79
C LEU A 12 -2.30 -18.90 -8.59
N ARG A 13 -3.52 -18.38 -8.44
CA ARG A 13 -4.70 -18.77 -9.20
C ARG A 13 -5.30 -17.55 -9.84
N LEU A 14 -5.56 -17.61 -11.14
CA LEU A 14 -6.23 -16.57 -11.90
C LEU A 14 -7.64 -17.03 -12.23
N GLY A 15 -8.64 -16.19 -11.95
CA GLY A 15 -10.02 -16.41 -12.36
C GLY A 15 -10.28 -15.94 -13.79
N ALA A 16 -11.53 -15.98 -14.21
CA ALA A 16 -11.92 -15.50 -15.54
C ALA A 16 -11.76 -13.97 -15.62
N ALA A 17 -11.04 -13.51 -16.62
CA ALA A 17 -10.92 -12.09 -16.93
C ALA A 17 -12.23 -11.54 -17.52
N ARG A 18 -12.53 -10.29 -17.23
CA ARG A 18 -13.68 -9.55 -17.79
C ARG A 18 -13.21 -8.22 -18.31
N THR A 19 -13.54 -7.93 -19.57
CA THR A 19 -13.24 -6.63 -20.20
C THR A 19 -14.48 -5.76 -20.19
N GLN A 20 -14.32 -4.52 -19.76
CA GLN A 20 -15.36 -3.50 -19.79
C GLN A 20 -14.73 -2.11 -19.99
N GLY A 21 -15.18 -1.36 -20.99
CA GLY A 21 -14.72 0.02 -21.23
C GLY A 21 -13.20 0.14 -21.45
N GLY A 22 -12.57 -0.82 -22.11
CA GLY A 22 -11.11 -0.83 -22.35
C GLY A 22 -10.27 -1.23 -21.13
N VAL A 23 -10.90 -1.73 -20.07
CA VAL A 23 -10.24 -2.22 -18.86
C VAL A 23 -10.51 -3.69 -18.65
N VAL A 24 -9.47 -4.47 -18.44
CA VAL A 24 -9.54 -5.89 -18.08
C VAL A 24 -9.40 -6.04 -16.58
N ARG A 25 -10.34 -6.75 -15.93
CA ARG A 25 -10.27 -7.13 -14.53
C ARG A 25 -10.27 -8.63 -14.37
N GLN A 26 -9.25 -9.16 -13.74
CA GLN A 26 -9.08 -10.59 -13.52
C GLN A 26 -8.97 -10.87 -12.02
N PRO A 27 -9.92 -11.60 -11.40
CA PRO A 27 -9.79 -12.06 -10.04
C PRO A 27 -8.57 -12.94 -9.88
N LEU A 28 -7.88 -12.82 -8.75
CA LEU A 28 -6.77 -13.70 -8.43
C LEU A 28 -6.73 -14.04 -6.93
N SER A 29 -6.02 -15.12 -6.63
CA SER A 29 -5.62 -15.43 -5.26
C SER A 29 -4.24 -16.07 -5.23
N PHE A 30 -3.52 -15.88 -4.13
CA PHE A 30 -2.19 -16.47 -3.93
C PHE A 30 -1.89 -16.67 -2.44
N ASP A 31 -0.88 -17.51 -2.15
CA ASP A 31 -0.37 -17.68 -0.79
C ASP A 31 0.48 -16.46 -0.39
N ALA A 32 -0.02 -15.67 0.53
CA ALA A 32 0.64 -14.48 1.06
C ALA A 32 1.64 -14.75 2.21
N GLY A 33 1.96 -16.04 2.48
CA GLY A 33 2.85 -16.43 3.57
C GLY A 33 2.14 -16.66 4.91
N HIS A 34 1.04 -15.99 5.13
CA HIS A 34 0.16 -16.09 6.30
C HIS A 34 -1.30 -16.35 5.90
N GLY A 35 -1.50 -17.26 4.95
CA GLY A 35 -2.79 -17.60 4.36
C GLY A 35 -2.96 -17.04 2.94
N SER A 36 -4.04 -17.47 2.30
CA SER A 36 -4.39 -17.00 0.95
C SER A 36 -4.89 -15.55 0.99
N LYS A 37 -4.52 -14.78 -0.03
CA LYS A 37 -5.05 -13.44 -0.29
C LYS A 37 -5.74 -13.42 -1.64
N ALA A 38 -6.92 -12.82 -1.66
CA ALA A 38 -7.69 -12.55 -2.86
C ALA A 38 -7.50 -11.10 -3.31
N GLY A 39 -7.74 -10.85 -4.59
CA GLY A 39 -7.66 -9.52 -5.17
C GLY A 39 -8.00 -9.52 -6.65
N PHE A 40 -7.57 -8.44 -7.31
CA PHE A 40 -7.79 -8.26 -8.75
C PHE A 40 -6.51 -7.76 -9.40
N TRP A 41 -6.20 -8.38 -10.54
CA TRP A 41 -5.30 -7.83 -11.55
C TRP A 41 -6.15 -7.01 -12.51
N THR A 42 -5.90 -5.70 -12.56
CA THR A 42 -6.61 -4.76 -13.42
C THR A 42 -5.60 -4.11 -14.35
N HIS A 43 -5.86 -4.13 -15.65
CA HIS A 43 -4.94 -3.58 -16.64
C HIS A 43 -5.69 -3.03 -17.87
N PRO A 44 -5.05 -2.20 -18.70
CA PRO A 44 -5.61 -1.80 -19.98
C PRO A 44 -5.93 -3.03 -20.85
N ASP A 45 -6.93 -2.92 -21.69
CA ASP A 45 -7.13 -3.90 -22.77
C ASP A 45 -6.01 -3.75 -23.81
N GLY A 46 -5.47 -4.88 -24.31
CA GLY A 46 -4.35 -4.89 -25.27
C GLY A 46 -3.10 -5.57 -24.71
N SER A 47 -1.94 -5.17 -25.21
CA SER A 47 -0.63 -5.78 -24.87
C SER A 47 0.21 -4.85 -24.00
N GLY A 48 0.84 -5.43 -22.96
CA GLY A 48 1.82 -4.75 -22.13
C GLY A 48 3.22 -4.67 -22.77
N PRO A 49 4.30 -4.51 -22.00
CA PRO A 49 4.30 -4.55 -20.52
C PRO A 49 3.82 -3.23 -19.89
N TRP A 50 2.88 -3.32 -18.95
CA TRP A 50 2.37 -2.15 -18.24
C TRP A 50 3.13 -1.91 -16.93
N PRO A 51 3.41 -0.65 -16.58
CA PRO A 51 3.81 -0.30 -15.23
C PRO A 51 2.70 -0.66 -14.24
N VAL A 52 3.06 -0.92 -12.98
CA VAL A 52 2.13 -1.50 -12.01
C VAL A 52 2.03 -0.65 -10.75
N VAL A 53 0.81 -0.49 -10.26
CA VAL A 53 0.52 0.06 -8.93
C VAL A 53 -0.03 -1.02 -8.01
N LEU A 54 0.64 -1.25 -6.87
CA LEU A 54 0.18 -2.13 -5.81
C LEU A 54 -0.59 -1.32 -4.76
N PHE A 55 -1.86 -1.66 -4.54
CA PHE A 55 -2.70 -0.98 -3.55
C PHE A 55 -2.67 -1.65 -2.17
N SER A 56 -2.67 -0.82 -1.13
CA SER A 56 -2.80 -1.22 0.27
C SER A 56 -3.93 -0.39 0.91
N PRO A 57 -5.16 -0.91 0.97
CA PRO A 57 -6.29 -0.19 1.56
C PRO A 57 -6.13 0.01 3.07
N GLY A 58 -6.88 0.97 3.60
CA GLY A 58 -7.02 1.20 5.04
C GLY A 58 -7.79 0.09 5.75
N SER A 59 -8.12 0.33 7.03
CA SER A 59 -8.71 -0.69 7.91
C SER A 59 -10.05 -1.24 7.41
N ASP A 60 -10.86 -0.39 6.78
CA ASP A 60 -12.21 -0.73 6.31
C ASP A 60 -12.27 -0.97 4.80
N GLY A 61 -11.12 -0.90 4.13
CA GLY A 61 -11.02 -1.10 2.69
C GLY A 61 -10.93 -2.57 2.30
N THR A 62 -11.19 -2.83 1.02
CA THR A 62 -11.06 -4.15 0.39
C THR A 62 -10.37 -4.03 -0.96
N ALA A 63 -9.95 -5.14 -1.56
CA ALA A 63 -9.48 -5.14 -2.94
C ALA A 63 -10.52 -4.53 -3.90
N ARG A 64 -11.80 -4.81 -3.65
CA ARG A 64 -12.92 -4.31 -4.48
C ARG A 64 -13.14 -2.80 -4.33
N SER A 65 -12.94 -2.24 -3.14
CA SER A 65 -13.09 -0.79 -2.92
C SER A 65 -12.03 0.04 -3.65
N GLN A 66 -10.94 -0.59 -4.09
CA GLN A 66 -9.86 0.05 -4.86
C GLN A 66 -10.05 -0.06 -6.39
N LEU A 67 -11.10 -0.77 -6.86
CA LEU A 67 -11.31 -0.95 -8.30
C LEU A 67 -11.57 0.37 -9.05
N PRO A 68 -12.31 1.36 -8.53
CA PRO A 68 -12.45 2.64 -9.22
C PRO A 68 -11.11 3.34 -9.46
N ASP A 69 -10.18 3.24 -8.53
CA ASP A 69 -8.83 3.80 -8.67
C ASP A 69 -8.00 3.01 -9.68
N ALA A 70 -8.08 1.68 -9.62
CA ALA A 70 -7.43 0.79 -10.58
C ALA A 70 -7.91 1.03 -12.02
N ASP A 71 -9.21 1.28 -12.23
CA ASP A 71 -9.78 1.58 -13.55
C ASP A 71 -9.27 2.92 -14.10
N ARG A 72 -9.19 3.96 -13.25
CA ARG A 72 -8.64 5.26 -13.67
C ARG A 72 -7.17 5.16 -14.09
N LEU A 73 -6.39 4.33 -13.37
CA LEU A 73 -5.00 4.06 -13.75
C LEU A 73 -4.89 3.23 -15.02
N ALA A 74 -5.77 2.23 -15.22
CA ALA A 74 -5.81 1.45 -16.46
C ALA A 74 -6.12 2.33 -17.68
N ALA A 75 -7.02 3.30 -17.55
CA ALA A 75 -7.28 4.30 -18.60
C ALA A 75 -6.05 5.19 -18.91
N ARG A 76 -5.04 5.21 -18.04
CA ARG A 76 -3.75 5.89 -18.24
C ARG A 76 -2.60 4.96 -18.65
N GLY A 77 -2.89 3.70 -19.00
CA GLY A 77 -1.87 2.73 -19.39
C GLY A 77 -1.12 2.08 -18.20
N ILE A 78 -1.65 2.17 -16.99
CA ILE A 78 -1.02 1.65 -15.77
C ILE A 78 -1.86 0.51 -15.20
N ALA A 79 -1.29 -0.67 -15.09
CA ALA A 79 -1.94 -1.81 -14.46
C ALA A 79 -1.94 -1.68 -12.91
N SER A 80 -2.82 -2.41 -12.26
CA SER A 80 -2.95 -2.38 -10.80
C SER A 80 -3.16 -3.76 -10.20
N LEU A 81 -2.56 -3.98 -9.04
CA LEU A 81 -2.84 -5.14 -8.21
C LEU A 81 -3.51 -4.68 -6.92
N THR A 82 -4.81 -4.95 -6.79
CA THR A 82 -5.58 -4.68 -5.58
C THR A 82 -5.75 -5.95 -4.77
N LEU A 83 -5.55 -5.89 -3.46
CA LEU A 83 -5.55 -7.06 -2.59
C LEU A 83 -6.30 -6.79 -1.29
N ASP A 84 -7.07 -7.76 -0.84
CA ASP A 84 -7.71 -7.67 0.46
C ASP A 84 -6.69 -7.51 1.60
N PRO A 85 -6.95 -6.63 2.56
CA PRO A 85 -6.17 -6.57 3.78
C PRO A 85 -6.45 -7.79 4.67
N PRO A 86 -5.72 -8.02 5.76
CA PRO A 86 -6.12 -8.96 6.79
C PRO A 86 -7.49 -8.62 7.38
N ALA A 87 -8.28 -9.65 7.76
CA ALA A 87 -9.67 -9.50 8.17
C ALA A 87 -9.89 -8.63 9.41
N ARG A 88 -8.91 -8.50 10.30
CA ARG A 88 -8.97 -7.65 11.50
C ARG A 88 -7.63 -6.97 11.68
N LEU A 89 -7.60 -5.64 11.56
CA LEU A 89 -6.36 -4.88 11.61
C LEU A 89 -6.06 -4.32 13.00
N THR A 90 -7.06 -4.04 13.83
CA THR A 90 -6.86 -3.45 15.15
C THR A 90 -7.87 -4.02 16.15
N THR A 91 -7.36 -4.77 17.13
CA THR A 91 -8.15 -5.37 18.22
C THR A 91 -7.71 -4.91 19.59
N CYS A 92 -6.63 -4.09 19.65
CA CYS A 92 -5.90 -3.70 20.86
C CYS A 92 -5.24 -4.85 21.63
N HIS A 93 -5.18 -6.03 21.04
CA HIS A 93 -4.37 -7.14 21.54
C HIS A 93 -2.98 -7.07 20.87
N ALA A 94 -2.00 -6.52 21.58
CA ALA A 94 -0.68 -6.12 21.05
C ALA A 94 -0.02 -7.18 20.14
N GLN A 95 0.03 -8.43 20.56
CA GLN A 95 0.68 -9.50 19.79
C GLN A 95 -0.16 -9.97 18.59
N ALA A 96 -1.49 -9.96 18.69
CA ALA A 96 -2.38 -10.31 17.59
C ALA A 96 -2.29 -9.25 16.48
N ASP A 97 -2.42 -7.99 16.86
CA ASP A 97 -2.36 -6.86 15.91
C ASP A 97 -0.98 -6.74 15.27
N LEU A 98 0.11 -6.96 16.04
CA LEU A 98 1.47 -7.00 15.50
C LEU A 98 1.63 -8.11 14.45
N ARG A 99 1.16 -9.34 14.74
CA ARG A 99 1.18 -10.43 13.75
C ARG A 99 0.39 -10.07 12.50
N THR A 100 -0.77 -9.44 12.65
CA THR A 100 -1.60 -8.99 11.54
C THR A 100 -0.89 -7.94 10.69
N TYR A 101 -0.25 -6.95 11.33
CA TYR A 101 0.53 -5.94 10.62
C TYR A 101 1.72 -6.53 9.86
N VAL A 102 2.47 -7.42 10.51
CA VAL A 102 3.59 -8.13 9.87
C VAL A 102 3.10 -8.96 8.69
N ALA A 103 2.00 -9.71 8.86
CA ALA A 103 1.40 -10.49 7.78
C ALA A 103 0.93 -9.62 6.61
N TYR A 104 0.46 -8.41 6.89
CA TYR A 104 0.05 -7.47 5.84
C TYR A 104 1.26 -7.01 5.01
N VAL A 105 2.34 -6.58 5.66
CA VAL A 105 3.57 -6.16 4.95
C VAL A 105 4.18 -7.32 4.17
N VAL A 106 4.28 -8.52 4.78
CA VAL A 106 4.79 -9.74 4.11
C VAL A 106 3.92 -10.08 2.90
N GLY A 107 2.60 -10.02 3.04
CA GLY A 107 1.66 -10.24 1.93
C GLY A 107 1.88 -9.28 0.76
N ARG A 108 2.22 -8.01 1.02
CA ARG A 108 2.56 -7.03 -0.03
C ARG A 108 3.92 -7.33 -0.68
N ARG A 109 4.89 -7.81 0.07
CA ARG A 109 6.16 -8.29 -0.49
C ARG A 109 5.96 -9.49 -1.41
N ARG A 110 5.13 -10.46 -1.01
CA ARG A 110 4.78 -11.61 -1.85
C ARG A 110 3.93 -11.21 -3.07
N ALA A 111 3.13 -10.15 -2.95
CA ALA A 111 2.44 -9.57 -4.10
C ALA A 111 3.43 -9.04 -5.17
N LEU A 112 4.56 -8.47 -4.76
CA LEU A 112 5.62 -8.10 -5.69
C LEU A 112 6.26 -9.33 -6.37
N ASP A 113 6.29 -10.50 -5.70
CA ASP A 113 6.73 -11.75 -6.34
C ASP A 113 5.67 -12.25 -7.34
N VAL A 114 4.39 -12.04 -7.06
CA VAL A 114 3.27 -12.37 -7.97
C VAL A 114 3.36 -11.59 -9.27
N LEU A 115 3.78 -10.31 -9.23
CA LEU A 115 3.90 -9.50 -10.45
C LEU A 115 4.80 -10.17 -11.50
N GLY A 116 5.88 -10.84 -11.08
CA GLY A 116 6.76 -11.60 -11.99
C GLY A 116 6.13 -12.86 -12.58
N LYS A 117 4.87 -13.18 -12.24
CA LYS A 117 4.09 -14.30 -12.78
C LYS A 117 2.84 -13.84 -13.55
N LEU A 118 2.54 -12.53 -13.47
CA LEU A 118 1.42 -11.97 -14.23
C LEU A 118 1.87 -11.63 -15.64
N PRO A 119 1.04 -11.96 -16.67
CA PRO A 119 1.35 -11.59 -18.02
C PRO A 119 1.41 -10.06 -18.15
N ASP A 120 2.35 -9.58 -18.92
CA ASP A 120 2.49 -8.18 -19.31
C ASP A 120 2.68 -7.19 -18.14
N ALA A 121 3.06 -7.64 -16.95
CA ALA A 121 3.44 -6.77 -15.83
C ALA A 121 4.91 -6.33 -15.95
N ASP A 122 5.16 -5.03 -16.02
CA ASP A 122 6.52 -4.50 -15.95
C ASP A 122 6.99 -4.42 -14.49
N THR A 123 7.76 -5.41 -14.09
CA THR A 123 8.32 -5.49 -12.72
C THR A 123 9.41 -4.48 -12.42
N HIS A 124 9.88 -3.72 -13.42
CA HIS A 124 10.86 -2.64 -13.25
C HIS A 124 10.21 -1.27 -13.05
N ARG A 125 8.92 -1.13 -13.36
CA ARG A 125 8.13 0.08 -13.17
C ARG A 125 6.97 -0.18 -12.19
N VAL A 126 7.32 -0.35 -10.90
CA VAL A 126 6.35 -0.65 -9.83
C VAL A 126 6.29 0.49 -8.82
N ALA A 127 5.09 0.94 -8.51
CA ALA A 127 4.81 1.84 -7.40
C ALA A 127 3.79 1.21 -6.43
N ALA A 128 3.67 1.78 -5.24
CA ALA A 128 2.65 1.37 -4.27
C ALA A 128 1.83 2.57 -3.80
N VAL A 129 0.55 2.36 -3.57
CA VAL A 129 -0.36 3.35 -2.96
C VAL A 129 -0.91 2.77 -1.68
N GLY A 130 -0.80 3.51 -0.58
CA GLY A 130 -1.36 3.10 0.69
C GLY A 130 -2.16 4.21 1.35
N PHE A 131 -3.34 3.86 1.86
CA PHE A 131 -4.21 4.77 2.58
C PHE A 131 -4.32 4.37 4.06
N SER A 132 -4.22 5.34 4.99
CA SER A 132 -4.43 5.13 6.43
C SER A 132 -3.53 4.00 6.98
N PHE A 133 -4.08 2.91 7.50
CA PHE A 133 -3.30 1.74 7.92
C PHE A 133 -2.49 1.15 6.75
N GLY A 134 -3.03 1.16 5.54
CA GLY A 134 -2.31 0.77 4.32
C GLY A 134 -1.14 1.71 3.99
N ALA A 135 -1.19 2.97 4.38
CA ALA A 135 -0.06 3.90 4.27
C ALA A 135 1.12 3.47 5.15
N ALA A 136 0.83 3.03 6.39
CA ALA A 136 1.84 2.47 7.28
C ALA A 136 2.48 1.19 6.70
N VAL A 137 1.66 0.33 6.08
CA VAL A 137 2.13 -0.88 5.38
C VAL A 137 3.02 -0.51 4.18
N THR A 138 2.61 0.48 3.38
CA THR A 138 3.36 0.93 2.20
C THR A 138 4.69 1.60 2.59
N ALA A 139 4.70 2.39 3.67
CA ALA A 139 5.92 2.98 4.22
C ALA A 139 6.92 1.90 4.72
N ALA A 140 6.41 0.86 5.39
CA ALA A 140 7.23 -0.26 5.81
C ALA A 140 7.71 -1.09 4.61
N LEU A 141 6.83 -1.35 3.63
CA LEU A 141 7.16 -2.07 2.39
C LEU A 141 8.33 -1.40 1.65
N ALA A 142 8.26 -0.09 1.44
CA ALA A 142 9.31 0.67 0.77
C ALA A 142 10.68 0.54 1.47
N GLY A 143 10.68 0.42 2.81
CA GLY A 143 11.92 0.26 3.58
C GLY A 143 12.48 -1.15 3.69
N VAL A 144 11.73 -2.17 3.25
CA VAL A 144 12.16 -3.59 3.33
C VAL A 144 12.17 -4.29 1.96
N ASP A 145 11.71 -3.61 0.92
CA ASP A 145 11.67 -4.14 -0.44
C ASP A 145 12.00 -3.05 -1.46
N HIS A 146 13.13 -3.18 -2.14
CA HIS A 146 13.68 -2.14 -3.00
C HIS A 146 13.20 -2.22 -4.46
N ARG A 147 12.13 -2.97 -4.75
CA ARG A 147 11.52 -3.06 -6.08
C ARG A 147 10.60 -1.88 -6.41
N LEU A 148 10.26 -1.03 -5.42
CA LEU A 148 9.39 0.12 -5.64
C LEU A 148 10.17 1.33 -6.18
N ARG A 149 9.77 1.83 -7.35
CA ARG A 149 10.21 3.14 -7.86
C ARG A 149 9.59 4.29 -7.08
N GLY A 150 8.34 4.12 -6.65
CA GLY A 150 7.67 5.14 -5.86
C GLY A 150 6.60 4.61 -4.91
N ALA A 151 6.21 5.47 -3.99
CA ALA A 151 5.15 5.20 -3.02
C ALA A 151 4.32 6.45 -2.74
N VAL A 152 3.00 6.32 -2.85
CA VAL A 152 2.03 7.32 -2.40
C VAL A 152 1.56 6.94 -1.00
N ILE A 153 1.77 7.84 -0.06
CA ILE A 153 1.44 7.68 1.36
C ILE A 153 0.28 8.63 1.69
N GLN A 154 -0.94 8.08 1.75
CA GLN A 154 -2.17 8.85 1.95
C GLN A 154 -2.62 8.75 3.41
N SER A 155 -2.77 9.89 4.09
CA SER A 155 -3.19 9.97 5.50
C SER A 155 -2.34 9.06 6.41
N GLY A 156 -1.02 9.06 6.17
CA GLY A 156 -0.07 8.19 6.84
C GLY A 156 0.42 8.75 8.18
N ARG A 157 0.88 7.85 9.05
CA ARG A 157 1.43 8.17 10.38
C ARG A 157 2.83 7.60 10.55
N ALA A 158 3.69 8.32 11.29
CA ALA A 158 5.02 7.85 11.67
C ALA A 158 4.98 6.71 12.70
N HIS A 159 4.04 6.80 13.66
CA HIS A 159 4.02 5.96 14.86
C HIS A 159 2.67 5.26 15.04
N LEU A 160 2.62 3.96 14.72
CA LEU A 160 1.51 3.08 15.09
C LEU A 160 1.53 2.78 16.61
N SER A 161 2.68 2.92 17.24
CA SER A 161 2.84 2.80 18.70
C SER A 161 2.24 3.97 19.48
N ALA A 162 2.01 5.12 18.85
CA ALA A 162 1.35 6.25 19.46
C ALA A 162 -0.16 6.03 19.56
N PRO A 163 -0.78 6.33 20.72
CA PRO A 163 -2.22 6.11 20.90
C PRO A 163 -3.05 6.94 19.91
N LEU A 164 -4.07 6.32 19.34
CA LEU A 164 -5.16 6.99 18.65
C LEU A 164 -6.27 7.29 19.65
N GLY A 165 -6.28 8.50 20.22
CA GLY A 165 -7.27 8.86 21.23
C GLY A 165 -7.27 7.88 22.41
N ALA A 166 -8.38 7.19 22.69
CA ALA A 166 -8.50 6.18 23.73
C ALA A 166 -8.05 4.77 23.31
N TYR A 167 -7.76 4.55 22.04
CA TYR A 167 -7.47 3.22 21.48
C TYR A 167 -6.06 2.73 21.81
N CYS A 168 -5.95 1.47 22.20
CA CYS A 168 -4.70 0.70 22.29
C CYS A 168 -3.57 1.35 23.11
N ARG A 169 -3.92 1.94 24.27
CA ARG A 169 -3.00 2.73 25.12
C ARG A 169 -2.02 1.91 25.99
N SER A 170 -2.09 0.58 25.97
CA SER A 170 -1.28 -0.25 26.87
C SER A 170 0.23 -0.09 26.61
N ALA A 171 1.04 -0.21 27.66
CA ALA A 171 2.51 -0.22 27.52
C ALA A 171 2.99 -1.39 26.66
N ALA A 172 2.29 -2.54 26.71
CA ALA A 172 2.57 -3.69 25.87
C ALA A 172 2.34 -3.37 24.37
N TYR A 173 1.25 -2.64 24.04
CA TYR A 173 0.97 -2.21 22.69
C TYR A 173 2.04 -1.26 22.14
N ARG A 174 2.39 -0.25 22.92
CA ARG A 174 3.46 0.69 22.57
C ARG A 174 4.80 0.00 22.31
N ARG A 175 5.19 -0.95 23.18
CA ARG A 175 6.44 -1.72 22.99
C ARG A 175 6.39 -2.59 21.73
N ALA A 176 5.30 -3.29 21.49
CA ALA A 176 5.14 -4.17 20.34
C ALA A 176 5.23 -3.39 19.02
N PHE A 177 4.45 -2.32 18.89
CA PHE A 177 4.41 -1.53 17.66
C PHE A 177 5.60 -0.59 17.52
N GLY A 178 6.20 -0.13 18.62
CA GLY A 178 7.42 0.69 18.57
C GLY A 178 8.57 0.03 17.81
N ALA A 179 8.63 -1.30 17.77
CA ALA A 179 9.63 -2.02 16.98
C ALA A 179 9.36 -1.99 15.46
N VAL A 180 8.10 -1.79 15.06
CA VAL A 180 7.63 -1.85 13.67
C VAL A 180 7.00 -0.55 13.18
N ASP A 181 7.17 0.55 13.91
CA ASP A 181 6.69 1.86 13.50
C ASP A 181 7.15 2.22 12.07
N PRO A 182 6.26 2.74 11.23
CA PRO A 182 6.56 3.08 9.83
C PRO A 182 7.78 3.97 9.66
N VAL A 183 7.98 4.93 10.58
CA VAL A 183 9.12 5.86 10.58
C VAL A 183 10.47 5.15 10.55
N LYS A 184 10.59 3.99 11.20
CA LYS A 184 11.84 3.20 11.27
C LYS A 184 12.19 2.51 9.97
N TYR A 185 11.20 2.23 9.15
CA TYR A 185 11.36 1.50 7.89
C TYR A 185 11.45 2.43 6.70
N ILE A 186 10.62 3.45 6.61
CA ILE A 186 10.67 4.42 5.52
C ILE A 186 12.05 5.11 5.43
N SER A 187 12.75 5.24 6.56
CA SER A 187 14.12 5.78 6.62
C SER A 187 15.16 4.93 5.88
N ARG A 188 14.82 3.72 5.46
CA ARG A 188 15.69 2.79 4.72
C ARG A 188 15.39 2.78 3.22
N ALA A 189 14.36 3.49 2.78
CA ALA A 189 13.85 3.47 1.41
C ALA A 189 14.54 4.51 0.51
N ALA A 190 15.87 4.47 0.41
CA ALA A 190 16.65 5.49 -0.28
C ALA A 190 16.39 5.55 -1.81
N GLY A 191 16.01 4.43 -2.43
CA GLY A 191 15.75 4.34 -3.88
C GLY A 191 14.30 4.59 -4.30
N THR A 192 13.40 4.90 -3.35
CA THR A 192 11.98 5.12 -3.62
C THR A 192 11.66 6.61 -3.60
N THR A 193 10.94 7.09 -4.62
CA THR A 193 10.36 8.45 -4.65
C THR A 193 9.01 8.46 -3.91
N PHE A 194 8.72 9.50 -3.16
CA PHE A 194 7.51 9.55 -2.33
C PHE A 194 6.60 10.72 -2.70
N LEU A 195 5.28 10.45 -2.69
CA LEU A 195 4.24 11.46 -2.57
C LEU A 195 3.50 11.26 -1.24
N PHE A 196 3.53 12.26 -0.38
CA PHE A 196 2.75 12.29 0.87
C PHE A 196 1.53 13.16 0.66
N GLN A 197 0.36 12.63 0.98
CA GLN A 197 -0.93 13.31 0.85
C GLN A 197 -1.70 13.24 2.16
N ASN A 198 -2.05 14.39 2.73
CA ASN A 198 -2.67 14.46 4.04
C ASN A 198 -3.77 15.53 4.09
N GLY A 199 -4.84 15.26 4.82
CA GLY A 199 -5.91 16.20 5.08
C GLY A 199 -5.55 17.15 6.23
N ARG A 200 -5.84 18.46 6.08
CA ARG A 200 -5.63 19.45 7.16
C ARG A 200 -6.57 19.24 8.34
N ALA A 201 -7.76 18.68 8.08
CA ALA A 201 -8.77 18.37 9.08
C ALA A 201 -8.74 16.90 9.54
N ASP A 202 -7.64 16.16 9.30
CA ASP A 202 -7.49 14.77 9.68
C ASP A 202 -7.26 14.61 11.19
N PRO A 203 -8.23 14.07 11.97
CA PRO A 203 -8.06 13.88 13.40
C PRO A 203 -7.24 12.63 13.76
N ILE A 204 -6.97 11.77 12.77
CA ILE A 204 -6.29 10.46 12.97
C ILE A 204 -4.80 10.59 12.76
N SER A 205 -4.37 11.43 11.81
CA SER A 205 -2.97 11.64 11.45
C SER A 205 -2.51 13.06 11.79
N PRO A 206 -2.15 13.34 13.06
CA PRO A 206 -1.71 14.67 13.48
C PRO A 206 -0.52 15.16 12.67
N GLN A 207 -0.51 16.45 12.31
CA GLN A 207 0.52 17.05 11.46
C GLN A 207 1.95 16.72 11.94
N ALA A 208 2.22 16.83 13.25
CA ALA A 208 3.55 16.54 13.78
C ALA A 208 4.01 15.09 13.51
N ASP A 209 3.08 14.13 13.53
CA ASP A 209 3.36 12.73 13.26
C ASP A 209 3.56 12.47 11.75
N VAL A 210 2.75 13.13 10.90
CA VAL A 210 2.96 13.14 9.44
C VAL A 210 4.32 13.71 9.08
N ASP A 211 4.68 14.86 9.63
CA ASP A 211 5.96 15.54 9.38
C ASP A 211 7.15 14.68 9.84
N ALA A 212 6.99 13.92 10.92
CA ALA A 212 8.00 12.96 11.36
C ALA A 212 8.22 11.84 10.32
N LEU A 213 7.14 11.33 9.71
CA LEU A 213 7.22 10.33 8.65
C LEU A 213 7.90 10.90 7.39
N VAL A 214 7.49 12.10 6.97
CA VAL A 214 8.07 12.80 5.81
C VAL A 214 9.56 13.08 6.02
N ARG A 215 9.96 13.58 7.19
CA ARG A 215 11.38 13.82 7.52
C ARG A 215 12.22 12.54 7.50
N ALA A 216 11.65 11.42 7.90
CA ALA A 216 12.35 10.14 7.95
C ALA A 216 12.61 9.55 6.55
N ALA A 217 11.76 9.80 5.57
CA ALA A 217 11.93 9.30 4.21
C ALA A 217 13.23 9.86 3.58
N LYS A 218 14.07 8.98 3.04
CA LYS A 218 15.40 9.34 2.49
C LYS A 218 15.39 9.62 1.00
N GLY A 219 14.43 9.06 0.24
CA GLY A 219 14.29 9.31 -1.19
C GLY A 219 13.76 10.70 -1.54
N PRO A 220 13.73 11.06 -2.84
CA PRO A 220 13.03 12.23 -3.32
C PRO A 220 11.57 12.22 -2.85
N LYS A 221 11.03 13.37 -2.51
CA LYS A 221 9.67 13.42 -1.95
C LYS A 221 8.96 14.72 -2.22
N GLU A 222 7.64 14.62 -2.40
CA GLU A 222 6.67 15.71 -2.42
C GLU A 222 5.72 15.53 -1.24
N GLN A 223 5.29 16.64 -0.62
CA GLN A 223 4.25 16.64 0.42
C GLN A 223 3.13 17.59 0.00
N ARG A 224 1.89 17.11 0.06
CA ARG A 224 0.71 17.89 -0.27
C ARG A 224 -0.31 17.82 0.85
N TRP A 225 -0.91 18.97 1.16
CA TRP A 225 -1.97 19.12 2.15
C TRP A 225 -3.25 19.57 1.45
N TYR A 226 -4.35 18.91 1.78
CA TYR A 226 -5.68 19.17 1.20
C TYR A 226 -6.62 19.69 2.29
N ASP A 227 -7.58 20.52 1.93
CA ASP A 227 -8.64 20.96 2.84
C ASP A 227 -9.71 19.87 2.96
N ALA A 228 -9.32 18.74 3.48
CA ALA A 228 -10.06 17.50 3.54
C ALA A 228 -9.87 16.80 4.91
N PRO A 229 -10.79 15.91 5.29
CA PRO A 229 -10.64 15.02 6.44
C PRO A 229 -9.66 13.87 6.13
N HIS A 230 -9.73 12.80 6.94
CA HIS A 230 -8.87 11.61 6.80
C HIS A 230 -8.97 10.92 5.44
N GLU A 231 -10.17 10.87 4.85
CA GLU A 231 -10.47 10.17 3.58
C GLU A 231 -9.91 10.87 2.34
N LEU A 232 -9.44 12.10 2.49
CA LEU A 232 -9.00 12.98 1.40
C LEU A 232 -10.14 13.27 0.40
N ASP A 233 -9.83 14.00 -0.66
CA ASP A 233 -10.79 14.46 -1.63
C ASP A 233 -10.47 14.02 -3.08
N ALA A 234 -11.24 14.50 -4.04
CA ALA A 234 -11.02 14.20 -5.45
C ALA A 234 -9.71 14.79 -5.96
N GLN A 235 -9.29 15.97 -5.45
CA GLN A 235 -8.05 16.61 -5.85
C GLN A 235 -6.84 15.74 -5.47
N ALA A 236 -6.87 15.15 -4.27
CA ALA A 236 -5.80 14.23 -3.83
C ALA A 236 -5.70 13.00 -4.75
N ARG A 237 -6.84 12.46 -5.22
CA ARG A 237 -6.85 11.34 -6.18
C ARG A 237 -6.26 11.73 -7.52
N ASP A 238 -6.68 12.86 -8.08
CA ASP A 238 -6.18 13.34 -9.37
C ASP A 238 -4.68 13.64 -9.33
N ASP A 239 -4.21 14.23 -8.23
CA ASP A 239 -2.79 14.48 -7.98
C ASP A 239 -1.98 13.18 -7.88
N SER A 240 -2.52 12.15 -7.21
CA SER A 240 -1.91 10.83 -7.12
C SER A 240 -1.79 10.17 -8.49
N ASP A 241 -2.89 10.16 -9.27
CA ASP A 241 -2.91 9.58 -10.62
C ASP A 241 -1.92 10.28 -11.55
N ALA A 242 -1.86 11.62 -11.53
CA ALA A 242 -0.93 12.40 -12.33
C ALA A 242 0.52 12.17 -11.92
N TRP A 243 0.80 12.07 -10.61
CA TRP A 243 2.13 11.80 -10.09
C TRP A 243 2.61 10.40 -10.46
N LEU A 244 1.76 9.38 -10.33
CA LEU A 244 2.06 8.01 -10.73
C LEU A 244 2.33 7.90 -12.22
N ALA A 245 1.54 8.57 -13.07
CA ALA A 245 1.74 8.57 -14.51
C ALA A 245 3.10 9.16 -14.89
N ARG A 246 3.53 10.25 -14.26
CA ARG A 246 4.87 10.84 -14.51
C ARG A 246 6.00 9.96 -14.01
N LEU A 247 5.84 9.33 -12.85
CA LEU A 247 6.89 8.49 -12.25
C LEU A 247 7.13 7.19 -13.02
N LEU A 248 6.07 6.62 -13.59
CA LEU A 248 6.06 5.31 -14.21
C LEU A 248 6.15 5.34 -15.75
N ALA A 249 6.19 6.52 -16.32
CA ALA A 249 6.39 6.72 -17.76
C ALA A 249 7.68 6.08 -18.29
#